data_ae1f6d69994047abdd21b46a65908442
#
_entry.id   ae1f6d69994047abdd21b46a65908442
#
_cell.length_a   1.000
_cell.length_b   1.000
_cell.length_c   1.000
_cell.angle_alpha   90.00
_cell.angle_beta   90.00
_cell.angle_gamma   90.00
#
_symmetry.space_group_name_H-M   'P 1'
#
loop_
_entity.id
_entity.type
_entity.pdbx_description
1 polymer ?
#
loop_
_entity_poly.entity_id
_entity_poly.type
_entity_poly.pdbx_seq_one_letter_code
_entity_poly.pdbx_strand_id
1 'polypeptide(L)'
;AATKYPVGVVAPGAIGHDINVGVRLLGSSVNADLSADQIDTLADTLHEHIPTGSEAEGSLQLTKSEVDHVAQSGAQWALRKDLAQQDDLVRAEEGGRLNDADPSKVSDAARALGAKQLGTLGGGEHFIEINVVEEVFNRAAALTMGLKENTLVAQIHCGSRGYGRQICADYIERFQAVASKHDIDPPSPGLAAVPLDSSEAEDYMGAMCAAANFAYANRQVLAHRVREAFNEVLDGQGEAFHTVYDVAHNLGQIEMHQVEGRHIRCYVHRKGAARAFGPGTPGISLPYRALGQPVLVPGSMGEASWVLLAKRESMEISFGSACHGAGRTMSRHEVSHQGAVSPVDEELEAQDVSIRSGG
;
A
#
# COMPACT_ATOMS: atom_id res chain seq x y z
N ALA A 1 -3.56 13.50 9.94
CA ALA A 1 -3.80 14.93 10.22
C ALA A 1 -4.43 15.59 9.00
N ALA A 2 -5.31 16.58 9.22
CA ALA A 2 -5.94 17.34 8.14
C ALA A 2 -5.66 18.83 8.31
N THR A 3 -5.39 19.51 7.18
CA THR A 3 -5.21 20.95 7.12
C THR A 3 -6.16 21.55 6.09
N LYS A 4 -6.59 22.81 6.30
CA LYS A 4 -7.53 23.48 5.38
C LYS A 4 -6.84 23.81 4.06
N TYR A 5 -7.42 23.36 2.95
CA TYR A 5 -6.91 23.70 1.61
C TYR A 5 -7.55 25.02 1.11
N PRO A 6 -6.79 25.93 0.47
CA PRO A 6 -5.35 25.87 0.19
C PRO A 6 -4.47 26.52 1.28
N VAL A 7 -5.03 27.08 2.34
CA VAL A 7 -4.32 27.91 3.35
C VAL A 7 -3.60 27.12 4.44
N GLY A 8 -3.65 25.80 4.39
CA GLY A 8 -2.94 24.92 5.32
C GLY A 8 -1.51 24.63 4.88
N VAL A 9 -0.95 23.57 5.45
CA VAL A 9 0.42 23.14 5.14
C VAL A 9 0.46 21.70 4.64
N VAL A 10 1.52 21.35 3.90
CA VAL A 10 1.89 19.98 3.56
C VAL A 10 3.24 19.65 4.16
N ALA A 11 3.37 18.43 4.70
CA ALA A 11 4.58 17.92 5.31
C ALA A 11 4.85 16.47 4.81
N PRO A 12 5.95 16.20 4.08
CA PRO A 12 6.28 14.86 3.60
C PRO A 12 6.37 13.83 4.72
N GLY A 13 6.99 14.18 5.83
CA GLY A 13 7.12 13.29 6.99
C GLY A 13 5.80 12.92 7.68
N ALA A 14 4.74 13.70 7.49
CA ALA A 14 3.39 13.40 7.97
C ALA A 14 2.63 12.41 7.07
N ILE A 15 3.17 12.09 5.89
CA ILE A 15 2.70 11.05 4.98
C ILE A 15 3.51 9.77 5.17
N GLY A 16 4.81 9.90 5.45
CA GLY A 16 5.73 8.79 5.67
C GLY A 16 6.71 8.58 4.52
N HIS A 17 7.83 7.90 4.82
CA HIS A 17 8.91 7.70 3.87
C HIS A 17 8.54 6.75 2.73
N ASP A 18 7.81 5.68 3.01
CA ASP A 18 7.30 4.79 1.97
C ASP A 18 5.92 5.31 1.50
N ILE A 19 5.97 6.24 0.53
CA ILE A 19 4.77 6.86 -0.04
C ILE A 19 3.91 5.79 -0.70
N ASN A 20 2.61 5.80 -0.39
CA ASN A 20 1.61 4.84 -0.86
C ASN A 20 1.98 3.36 -0.55
N VAL A 21 2.72 3.12 0.55
CA VAL A 21 2.70 1.77 1.11
C VAL A 21 1.25 1.43 1.46
N GLY A 22 0.83 0.22 1.12
CA GLY A 22 -0.57 -0.17 1.22
C GLY A 22 -0.74 -1.68 1.17
N VAL A 23 -1.98 -2.10 1.28
CA VAL A 23 -2.37 -3.50 1.27
C VAL A 23 -3.23 -3.78 0.05
N ARG A 24 -2.88 -4.85 -0.68
CA ARG A 24 -3.74 -5.47 -1.69
C ARG A 24 -4.16 -6.84 -1.23
N LEU A 25 -5.45 -7.12 -1.31
CA LEU A 25 -6.00 -8.44 -1.06
C LEU A 25 -6.49 -9.06 -2.36
N LEU A 26 -6.05 -10.26 -2.64
CA LEU A 26 -6.57 -11.13 -3.68
C LEU A 26 -7.45 -12.20 -3.04
N GLY A 27 -8.68 -12.32 -3.50
CA GLY A 27 -9.59 -13.40 -3.14
C GLY A 27 -9.56 -14.51 -4.20
N SER A 28 -9.91 -15.72 -3.83
CA SER A 28 -9.99 -16.82 -4.78
C SER A 28 -11.18 -17.75 -4.53
N SER A 29 -11.40 -18.66 -5.47
CA SER A 29 -12.30 -19.82 -5.31
C SER A 29 -11.55 -21.11 -4.96
N VAL A 30 -10.23 -21.04 -4.75
CA VAL A 30 -9.38 -22.18 -4.42
C VAL A 30 -9.67 -22.63 -3.01
N ASN A 31 -9.95 -23.93 -2.82
CA ASN A 31 -10.16 -24.51 -1.49
C ASN A 31 -8.86 -24.46 -0.67
N ALA A 32 -9.00 -24.21 0.62
CA ALA A 32 -7.89 -24.12 1.56
C ALA A 32 -7.25 -25.48 1.94
N ASP A 33 -7.83 -26.60 1.51
CA ASP A 33 -7.34 -27.96 1.82
C ASP A 33 -6.05 -28.28 1.02
N LEU A 34 -4.97 -27.56 1.33
CA LEU A 34 -3.64 -27.85 0.79
C LEU A 34 -2.87 -28.78 1.72
N SER A 35 -2.07 -29.68 1.13
CA SER A 35 -1.10 -30.45 1.91
C SER A 35 0.08 -29.56 2.38
N ALA A 36 0.77 -29.99 3.42
CA ALA A 36 1.98 -29.30 3.89
C ALA A 36 3.02 -29.14 2.78
N ASP A 37 3.23 -30.17 1.96
CA ASP A 37 4.16 -30.11 0.81
C ASP A 37 3.73 -29.06 -0.23
N GLN A 38 2.43 -28.86 -0.47
CA GLN A 38 1.93 -27.81 -1.37
C GLN A 38 2.13 -26.43 -0.79
N ILE A 39 1.93 -26.25 0.52
CA ILE A 39 2.17 -24.98 1.23
C ILE A 39 3.66 -24.62 1.15
N ASP A 40 4.55 -25.55 1.45
CA ASP A 40 6.00 -25.31 1.39
C ASP A 40 6.47 -25.03 -0.03
N THR A 41 6.01 -25.79 -1.01
CA THR A 41 6.33 -25.56 -2.43
C THR A 41 5.84 -24.19 -2.88
N LEU A 42 4.63 -23.77 -2.46
CA LEU A 42 4.09 -22.45 -2.80
C LEU A 42 4.92 -21.33 -2.17
N ALA A 43 5.33 -21.49 -0.91
CA ALA A 43 6.18 -20.51 -0.22
C ALA A 43 7.55 -20.39 -0.91
N ASP A 44 8.17 -21.48 -1.34
CA ASP A 44 9.43 -21.50 -2.08
C ASP A 44 9.28 -20.83 -3.46
N THR A 45 8.23 -21.18 -4.20
CA THR A 45 7.95 -20.60 -5.53
C THR A 45 7.68 -19.10 -5.45
N LEU A 46 6.91 -18.66 -4.45
CA LEU A 46 6.69 -17.22 -4.20
C LEU A 46 8.00 -16.50 -3.89
N HIS A 47 8.86 -17.10 -3.06
CA HIS A 47 10.15 -16.53 -2.71
C HIS A 47 11.12 -16.44 -3.90
N GLU A 48 11.06 -17.40 -4.82
CA GLU A 48 11.84 -17.40 -6.06
C GLU A 48 11.34 -16.35 -7.05
N HIS A 49 10.02 -16.23 -7.23
CA HIS A 49 9.42 -15.29 -8.19
C HIS A 49 9.48 -13.83 -7.73
N ILE A 50 9.55 -13.59 -6.41
CA ILE A 50 9.40 -12.27 -5.82
C ILE A 50 10.64 -11.91 -5.00
N PRO A 51 11.58 -11.13 -5.56
CA PRO A 51 12.77 -10.70 -4.84
C PRO A 51 12.40 -9.94 -3.55
N THR A 52 12.99 -10.36 -2.43
CA THR A 52 12.75 -9.81 -1.09
C THR A 52 14.00 -9.13 -0.53
N GLY A 53 13.84 -8.23 0.44
CA GLY A 53 14.92 -7.46 1.04
C GLY A 53 14.95 -5.99 0.60
N SER A 54 15.56 -5.13 1.42
CA SER A 54 15.60 -3.67 1.20
C SER A 54 16.30 -3.28 -0.10
N GLU A 55 17.36 -4.01 -0.45
CA GLU A 55 18.20 -3.79 -1.63
C GLU A 55 17.85 -4.72 -2.81
N ALA A 56 16.74 -5.48 -2.70
CA ALA A 56 16.35 -6.41 -3.75
C ALA A 56 16.15 -5.69 -5.09
N GLU A 57 16.67 -6.30 -6.14
CA GLU A 57 16.48 -5.87 -7.53
C GLU A 57 15.49 -6.82 -8.23
N GLY A 58 14.52 -6.25 -8.92
CA GLY A 58 13.51 -7.00 -9.66
C GLY A 58 14.02 -7.49 -11.02
N SER A 59 13.30 -8.43 -11.62
CA SER A 59 13.57 -8.89 -12.98
C SER A 59 13.25 -7.83 -14.05
N LEU A 60 12.40 -6.85 -13.72
CA LEU A 60 12.05 -5.73 -14.57
C LEU A 60 13.11 -4.62 -14.41
N GLN A 61 14.09 -4.61 -15.31
CA GLN A 61 15.10 -3.54 -15.36
C GLN A 61 14.58 -2.42 -16.27
N LEU A 62 14.24 -1.27 -15.67
CA LEU A 62 13.63 -0.15 -16.38
C LEU A 62 14.67 0.92 -16.74
N THR A 63 14.48 1.57 -17.87
CA THR A 63 15.14 2.84 -18.19
C THR A 63 14.50 3.98 -17.37
N LYS A 64 15.19 5.13 -17.24
CA LYS A 64 14.63 6.32 -16.58
C LYS A 64 13.28 6.73 -17.19
N SER A 65 13.16 6.69 -18.51
CA SER A 65 11.90 7.01 -19.20
C SER A 65 10.78 6.04 -18.88
N GLU A 66 11.09 4.76 -18.72
CA GLU A 66 10.07 3.76 -18.32
C GLU A 66 9.65 3.95 -16.86
N VAL A 67 10.57 4.32 -15.96
CA VAL A 67 10.20 4.71 -14.58
C VAL A 67 9.23 5.89 -14.58
N ASP A 68 9.49 6.92 -15.39
CA ASP A 68 8.60 8.06 -15.54
C ASP A 68 7.21 7.64 -16.08
N HIS A 69 7.17 6.70 -17.04
CA HIS A 69 5.90 6.15 -17.54
C HIS A 69 5.14 5.34 -16.48
N VAL A 70 5.84 4.55 -15.66
CA VAL A 70 5.24 3.85 -14.50
C VAL A 70 4.67 4.88 -13.53
N ALA A 71 5.47 5.87 -13.13
CA ALA A 71 5.10 6.91 -12.19
C ALA A 71 3.92 7.78 -12.69
N GLN A 72 3.76 7.94 -13.99
CA GLN A 72 2.65 8.68 -14.57
C GLN A 72 1.38 7.84 -14.72
N SER A 73 1.52 6.52 -14.92
CA SER A 73 0.40 5.65 -15.32
C SER A 73 -0.11 4.75 -14.20
N GLY A 74 0.66 4.54 -13.13
CA GLY A 74 0.28 3.64 -12.04
C GLY A 74 0.01 2.22 -12.52
N ALA A 75 -0.99 1.56 -11.94
CA ALA A 75 -1.38 0.21 -12.31
C ALA A 75 -1.81 0.06 -13.78
N GLN A 76 -2.21 1.16 -14.45
CA GLN A 76 -2.51 1.14 -15.90
C GLN A 76 -1.28 0.81 -16.75
N TRP A 77 -0.05 1.11 -16.26
CA TRP A 77 1.17 0.66 -16.92
C TRP A 77 1.25 -0.87 -16.93
N ALA A 78 0.98 -1.51 -15.81
CA ALA A 78 0.98 -2.96 -15.70
C ALA A 78 -0.08 -3.61 -16.63
N LEU A 79 -1.27 -3.00 -16.73
CA LEU A 79 -2.31 -3.47 -17.65
C LEU A 79 -1.83 -3.46 -19.12
N ARG A 80 -1.11 -2.41 -19.55
CA ARG A 80 -0.54 -2.34 -20.91
C ARG A 80 0.61 -3.31 -21.18
N LYS A 81 1.12 -3.95 -20.13
CA LYS A 81 2.20 -4.95 -20.18
C LYS A 81 1.69 -6.38 -19.95
N ASP A 82 0.38 -6.57 -19.94
CA ASP A 82 -0.28 -7.85 -19.65
C ASP A 82 0.02 -8.40 -18.25
N LEU A 83 0.38 -7.51 -17.30
CA LEU A 83 0.65 -7.82 -15.89
C LEU A 83 -0.55 -7.50 -14.98
N ALA A 84 -1.71 -7.20 -15.55
CA ALA A 84 -2.93 -6.86 -14.84
C ALA A 84 -4.17 -7.23 -15.65
N GLN A 85 -5.29 -7.41 -14.95
CA GLN A 85 -6.62 -7.48 -15.55
C GLN A 85 -7.35 -6.15 -15.33
N GLN A 86 -8.32 -5.83 -16.20
CA GLN A 86 -9.08 -4.57 -16.07
C GLN A 86 -9.81 -4.47 -14.72
N ASP A 87 -10.31 -5.59 -14.19
CA ASP A 87 -11.02 -5.64 -12.90
C ASP A 87 -10.09 -5.32 -11.71
N ASP A 88 -8.79 -5.58 -11.83
CA ASP A 88 -7.80 -5.21 -10.81
C ASP A 88 -7.80 -3.68 -10.56
N LEU A 89 -7.90 -2.89 -11.64
CA LEU A 89 -7.90 -1.43 -11.55
C LEU A 89 -9.20 -0.88 -10.97
N VAL A 90 -10.33 -1.48 -11.37
CA VAL A 90 -11.66 -1.07 -10.87
C VAL A 90 -11.78 -1.27 -9.36
N ARG A 91 -11.06 -2.23 -8.80
CA ARG A 91 -11.04 -2.57 -7.38
C ARG A 91 -9.87 -1.96 -6.61
N ALA A 92 -9.17 -1.02 -7.20
CA ALA A 92 -8.11 -0.26 -6.52
C ALA A 92 -8.61 1.14 -6.11
N GLU A 93 -8.07 1.65 -5.02
CA GLU A 93 -8.21 3.07 -4.66
C GLU A 93 -7.76 3.95 -5.81
N GLU A 94 -8.52 4.98 -6.16
CA GLU A 94 -8.28 5.88 -7.31
C GLU A 94 -8.09 5.14 -8.66
N GLY A 95 -8.60 3.92 -8.80
CA GLY A 95 -8.37 3.10 -9.99
C GLY A 95 -6.89 2.72 -10.20
N GLY A 96 -6.09 2.73 -9.13
CA GLY A 96 -4.67 2.45 -9.14
C GLY A 96 -3.81 3.55 -9.79
N ARG A 97 -4.33 4.79 -9.89
CA ARG A 97 -3.62 5.92 -10.49
C ARG A 97 -4.10 7.27 -9.95
N LEU A 98 -3.15 8.10 -9.52
CA LEU A 98 -3.35 9.53 -9.26
C LEU A 98 -3.02 10.34 -10.53
N ASN A 99 -3.92 11.23 -10.94
CA ASN A 99 -3.78 11.98 -12.19
C ASN A 99 -2.76 13.13 -12.11
N ASP A 100 -2.52 13.66 -10.91
CA ASP A 100 -1.67 14.84 -10.68
C ASP A 100 -0.17 14.46 -10.55
N ALA A 101 0.22 13.25 -10.97
CA ALA A 101 1.60 12.80 -10.94
C ALA A 101 2.47 13.59 -11.93
N ASP A 102 3.55 14.17 -11.42
CA ASP A 102 4.57 14.86 -12.21
C ASP A 102 5.97 14.26 -11.99
N PRO A 103 6.39 13.31 -12.83
CA PRO A 103 7.73 12.72 -12.73
C PRO A 103 8.85 13.74 -12.92
N SER A 104 8.62 14.89 -13.55
CA SER A 104 9.66 15.93 -13.72
C SER A 104 10.16 16.50 -12.39
N LYS A 105 9.38 16.36 -11.33
CA LYS A 105 9.68 16.80 -9.96
C LYS A 105 10.45 15.78 -9.13
N VAL A 106 10.79 14.63 -9.74
CA VAL A 106 11.51 13.53 -9.08
C VAL A 106 13.00 13.61 -9.38
N SER A 107 13.83 13.33 -8.39
CA SER A 107 15.29 13.31 -8.55
C SER A 107 15.77 12.12 -9.37
N ASP A 108 16.97 12.26 -9.99
CA ASP A 108 17.63 11.17 -10.69
C ASP A 108 18.01 10.01 -9.74
N ALA A 109 18.29 10.31 -8.48
CA ALA A 109 18.57 9.30 -7.46
C ALA A 109 17.35 8.41 -7.21
N ALA A 110 16.16 9.00 -7.05
CA ALA A 110 14.92 8.24 -6.91
C ALA A 110 14.62 7.39 -8.14
N ARG A 111 14.78 7.95 -9.37
CA ARG A 111 14.60 7.19 -10.62
C ARG A 111 15.53 5.99 -10.71
N ALA A 112 16.80 6.16 -10.29
CA ALA A 112 17.77 5.06 -10.31
C ALA A 112 17.37 3.89 -9.40
N LEU A 113 16.77 4.19 -8.21
CA LEU A 113 16.20 3.17 -7.34
C LEU A 113 14.96 2.53 -7.95
N GLY A 114 14.03 3.33 -8.47
CA GLY A 114 12.82 2.83 -9.11
C GLY A 114 13.10 1.93 -10.31
N ALA A 115 14.15 2.23 -11.08
CA ALA A 115 14.55 1.44 -12.25
C ALA A 115 14.84 -0.03 -11.94
N LYS A 116 15.26 -0.33 -10.71
CA LYS A 116 15.68 -1.67 -10.29
C LYS A 116 14.64 -2.36 -9.38
N GLN A 117 13.74 -1.62 -8.75
CA GLN A 117 12.93 -2.13 -7.65
C GLN A 117 11.45 -2.37 -7.99
N LEU A 118 11.02 -2.14 -9.22
CA LEU A 118 9.65 -2.50 -9.62
C LEU A 118 9.49 -4.03 -9.63
N GLY A 119 8.42 -4.53 -9.01
CA GLY A 119 8.17 -5.96 -8.87
C GLY A 119 8.96 -6.63 -7.75
N THR A 120 9.44 -5.84 -6.74
CA THR A 120 10.10 -6.37 -5.55
C THR A 120 9.26 -6.14 -4.29
N LEU A 121 9.33 -7.08 -3.35
CA LEU A 121 8.59 -6.98 -2.10
C LEU A 121 9.25 -6.01 -1.12
N GLY A 122 10.54 -6.10 -0.94
CA GLY A 122 11.27 -5.30 0.03
C GLY A 122 11.54 -6.05 1.33
N GLY A 123 11.93 -5.30 2.34
CA GLY A 123 12.19 -5.81 3.68
C GLY A 123 11.35 -5.11 4.73
N GLY A 124 11.45 -5.59 5.93
CA GLY A 124 10.86 -4.94 7.07
C GLY A 124 9.38 -5.25 7.28
N GLU A 125 8.52 -4.27 7.02
CA GLU A 125 7.07 -4.39 7.20
C GLU A 125 6.37 -4.92 5.95
N HIS A 126 7.11 -5.14 4.86
CA HIS A 126 6.56 -5.68 3.64
C HIS A 126 6.47 -7.20 3.72
N PHE A 127 5.33 -7.73 3.30
CA PHE A 127 5.07 -9.16 3.29
C PHE A 127 4.08 -9.55 2.20
N ILE A 128 4.09 -10.81 1.86
CA ILE A 128 3.01 -11.51 1.15
C ILE A 128 2.60 -12.67 2.04
N GLU A 129 1.30 -12.73 2.33
CA GLU A 129 0.71 -13.80 3.14
C GLU A 129 -0.35 -14.53 2.34
N ILE A 130 -0.32 -15.86 2.39
CA ILE A 130 -1.40 -16.70 1.90
C ILE A 130 -2.19 -17.16 3.12
N ASN A 131 -3.44 -16.76 3.16
CA ASN A 131 -4.33 -16.97 4.28
C ASN A 131 -5.60 -17.72 3.84
N VAL A 132 -6.36 -18.17 4.81
CA VAL A 132 -7.68 -18.77 4.63
C VAL A 132 -8.76 -17.81 5.11
N VAL A 133 -9.86 -17.71 4.37
CA VAL A 133 -11.05 -17.02 4.87
C VAL A 133 -11.69 -17.90 5.94
N GLU A 134 -11.52 -17.53 7.21
CA GLU A 134 -12.00 -18.32 8.34
C GLU A 134 -13.49 -18.09 8.59
N GLU A 135 -13.93 -16.84 8.67
CA GLU A 135 -15.31 -16.50 9.02
C GLU A 135 -15.81 -15.30 8.20
N VAL A 136 -17.09 -15.36 7.80
CA VAL A 136 -17.79 -14.31 7.07
C VAL A 136 -18.92 -13.72 7.94
N PHE A 137 -18.69 -12.53 8.52
CA PHE A 137 -19.67 -11.82 9.35
C PHE A 137 -20.77 -11.12 8.55
N ASN A 138 -20.49 -10.73 7.29
CA ASN A 138 -21.44 -10.05 6.40
C ASN A 138 -21.45 -10.73 5.02
N ARG A 139 -22.41 -11.64 4.82
CA ARG A 139 -22.51 -12.43 3.58
C ARG A 139 -22.72 -11.58 2.32
N ALA A 140 -23.48 -10.48 2.40
CA ALA A 140 -23.73 -9.63 1.25
C ALA A 140 -22.46 -8.88 0.82
N ALA A 141 -21.69 -8.38 1.78
CA ALA A 141 -20.38 -7.76 1.52
C ALA A 141 -19.38 -8.78 0.96
N ALA A 142 -19.26 -9.94 1.59
CA ALA A 142 -18.36 -11.01 1.16
C ALA A 142 -18.68 -11.48 -0.28
N LEU A 143 -19.96 -11.60 -0.63
CA LEU A 143 -20.36 -11.94 -2.00
C LEU A 143 -19.90 -10.88 -3.02
N THR A 144 -20.02 -9.59 -2.70
CA THR A 144 -19.54 -8.50 -3.57
C THR A 144 -18.02 -8.51 -3.71
N MET A 145 -17.33 -8.92 -2.65
CA MET A 145 -15.87 -9.05 -2.61
C MET A 145 -15.36 -10.35 -3.26
N GLY A 146 -16.24 -11.31 -3.52
CA GLY A 146 -15.88 -12.65 -3.98
C GLY A 146 -15.17 -13.47 -2.90
N LEU A 147 -15.41 -13.19 -1.62
CA LEU A 147 -14.85 -13.92 -0.48
C LEU A 147 -15.81 -15.00 0.01
N LYS A 148 -15.25 -16.18 0.32
CA LYS A 148 -16.00 -17.34 0.80
C LYS A 148 -15.16 -18.04 1.86
N GLU A 149 -15.81 -18.55 2.93
CA GLU A 149 -15.17 -19.37 3.95
C GLU A 149 -14.50 -20.61 3.35
N ASN A 150 -13.37 -21.01 3.92
CA ASN A 150 -12.52 -22.11 3.49
C ASN A 150 -11.92 -21.94 2.08
N THR A 151 -11.75 -20.71 1.61
CA THR A 151 -10.99 -20.43 0.38
C THR A 151 -9.72 -19.66 0.68
N LEU A 152 -8.72 -19.83 -0.19
CA LEU A 152 -7.44 -19.13 -0.10
C LEU A 152 -7.57 -17.67 -0.51
N VAL A 153 -6.84 -16.80 0.18
CA VAL A 153 -6.62 -15.41 -0.17
C VAL A 153 -5.13 -15.10 -0.10
N ALA A 154 -4.69 -14.12 -0.90
CA ALA A 154 -3.32 -13.63 -0.83
C ALA A 154 -3.33 -12.15 -0.45
N GLN A 155 -2.60 -11.78 0.60
CA GLN A 155 -2.47 -10.41 1.07
C GLN A 155 -1.06 -9.89 0.78
N ILE A 156 -0.97 -8.75 0.09
CA ILE A 156 0.29 -8.13 -0.33
C ILE A 156 0.41 -6.78 0.38
N HIS A 157 1.39 -6.63 1.25
CA HIS A 157 1.74 -5.38 1.90
C HIS A 157 3.05 -4.84 1.33
N CYS A 158 2.97 -3.82 0.48
CA CYS A 158 4.13 -3.25 -0.19
C CYS A 158 3.86 -1.80 -0.65
N GLY A 159 4.92 -1.06 -0.98
CA GLY A 159 4.86 0.35 -1.32
C GLY A 159 5.73 0.75 -2.52
N SER A 160 6.13 2.02 -2.52
CA SER A 160 6.93 2.65 -3.57
C SER A 160 8.43 2.35 -3.50
N ARG A 161 8.83 1.50 -2.57
CA ARG A 161 10.22 1.06 -2.39
C ARG A 161 11.15 2.25 -2.17
N GLY A 162 12.41 2.12 -2.63
CA GLY A 162 13.40 3.19 -2.59
C GLY A 162 13.01 4.43 -3.38
N TYR A 163 12.18 4.29 -4.42
CA TYR A 163 11.69 5.41 -5.23
C TYR A 163 10.96 6.45 -4.38
N GLY A 164 9.91 6.05 -3.67
CA GLY A 164 9.15 6.97 -2.82
C GLY A 164 9.91 7.37 -1.55
N ARG A 165 10.75 6.48 -1.00
CA ARG A 165 11.58 6.81 0.16
C ARG A 165 12.57 7.94 -0.16
N GLN A 166 13.20 7.90 -1.33
CA GLN A 166 14.11 8.96 -1.78
C GLN A 166 13.37 10.27 -2.02
N ILE A 167 12.18 10.22 -2.67
CA ILE A 167 11.33 11.41 -2.86
C ILE A 167 10.99 12.07 -1.53
N CYS A 168 10.56 11.29 -0.53
CA CYS A 168 10.25 11.85 0.79
C CYS A 168 11.48 12.51 1.43
N ALA A 169 12.65 11.89 1.35
CA ALA A 169 13.89 12.43 1.90
C ALA A 169 14.29 13.75 1.19
N ASP A 170 14.27 13.76 -0.14
CA ASP A 170 14.60 14.95 -0.95
C ASP A 170 13.71 16.15 -0.60
N TYR A 171 12.40 15.92 -0.42
CA TYR A 171 11.48 17.00 -0.11
C TYR A 171 11.48 17.42 1.36
N ILE A 172 11.80 16.53 2.31
CA ILE A 172 12.07 16.95 3.69
C ILE A 172 13.26 17.92 3.72
N GLU A 173 14.36 17.59 3.04
CA GLU A 173 15.54 18.46 2.95
C GLU A 173 15.22 19.80 2.28
N ARG A 174 14.51 19.80 1.14
CA ARG A 174 14.08 21.01 0.44
C ARG A 174 13.18 21.89 1.32
N PHE A 175 12.24 21.31 2.06
CA PHE A 175 11.33 22.06 2.93
C PHE A 175 12.06 22.62 4.15
N GLN A 176 13.03 21.90 4.71
CA GLN A 176 13.90 22.45 5.76
C GLN A 176 14.67 23.69 5.27
N ALA A 177 15.19 23.64 4.05
CA ALA A 177 15.96 24.75 3.48
C ALA A 177 15.12 26.03 3.26
N VAL A 178 13.80 25.89 3.07
CA VAL A 178 12.90 27.04 2.83
C VAL A 178 11.99 27.38 4.02
N ALA A 179 12.07 26.65 5.13
CA ALA A 179 11.19 26.83 6.29
C ALA A 179 11.16 28.29 6.80
N SER A 180 12.33 28.93 6.90
CA SER A 180 12.44 30.34 7.32
C SER A 180 11.77 31.34 6.37
N LYS A 181 11.65 31.01 5.07
CA LYS A 181 10.95 31.85 4.08
C LYS A 181 9.44 31.91 4.35
N HIS A 182 8.91 30.87 4.97
CA HIS A 182 7.48 30.68 5.21
C HIS A 182 7.07 30.93 6.67
N ASP A 183 7.99 31.34 7.54
CA ASP A 183 7.75 31.53 8.99
C ASP A 183 7.11 30.29 9.66
N ILE A 184 7.48 29.08 9.20
CA ILE A 184 7.03 27.82 9.76
C ILE A 184 8.15 27.23 10.60
N ASP A 185 7.86 27.01 11.89
CA ASP A 185 8.74 26.29 12.82
C ASP A 185 8.17 24.90 13.07
N PRO A 186 8.71 23.85 12.39
CA PRO A 186 8.19 22.51 12.54
C PRO A 186 8.59 21.91 13.91
N PRO A 187 7.73 21.08 14.54
CA PRO A 187 8.00 20.49 15.86
C PRO A 187 9.20 19.51 15.85
N SER A 188 9.63 19.07 14.68
CA SER A 188 10.85 18.31 14.46
C SER A 188 11.33 18.46 13.01
N PRO A 189 12.64 18.26 12.73
CA PRO A 189 13.18 18.34 11.37
C PRO A 189 12.47 17.42 10.37
N GLY A 190 12.07 16.21 10.80
CA GLY A 190 11.35 15.26 9.94
C GLY A 190 9.92 15.69 9.58
N LEU A 191 9.36 16.71 10.24
CA LEU A 191 8.06 17.30 9.96
C LEU A 191 8.16 18.68 9.30
N ALA A 192 9.26 18.95 8.57
CA ALA A 192 9.38 20.14 7.75
C ALA A 192 8.15 20.29 6.85
N ALA A 193 7.60 21.51 6.79
CA ALA A 193 6.36 21.78 6.10
C ALA A 193 6.43 23.10 5.32
N VAL A 194 5.60 23.23 4.30
CA VAL A 194 5.41 24.48 3.54
C VAL A 194 3.92 24.75 3.34
N PRO A 195 3.51 26.02 3.05
CA PRO A 195 2.13 26.33 2.73
C PRO A 195 1.64 25.56 1.48
N LEU A 196 0.39 25.11 1.49
CA LEU A 196 -0.20 24.33 0.39
C LEU A 196 -0.34 25.13 -0.93
N ASP A 197 -0.33 26.47 -0.87
CA ASP A 197 -0.38 27.36 -2.02
C ASP A 197 1.02 27.80 -2.53
N SER A 198 2.08 27.19 -2.00
CA SER A 198 3.45 27.44 -2.45
C SER A 198 3.84 26.57 -3.65
N SER A 199 4.80 27.04 -4.45
CA SER A 199 5.39 26.27 -5.54
C SER A 199 6.10 24.99 -5.05
N GLU A 200 6.69 25.07 -3.88
CA GLU A 200 7.34 23.93 -3.22
C GLU A 200 6.33 22.81 -2.87
N ALA A 201 5.12 23.20 -2.45
CA ALA A 201 4.03 22.23 -2.19
C ALA A 201 3.53 21.60 -3.49
N GLU A 202 3.35 22.39 -4.57
CA GLU A 202 2.95 21.88 -5.88
C GLU A 202 3.96 20.86 -6.40
N ASP A 203 5.26 21.18 -6.34
CA ASP A 203 6.33 20.27 -6.73
C ASP A 203 6.28 18.94 -5.94
N TYR A 204 6.12 19.04 -4.62
CA TYR A 204 6.03 17.86 -3.77
C TYR A 204 4.78 17.01 -4.07
N MET A 205 3.62 17.63 -4.22
CA MET A 205 2.38 16.90 -4.52
C MET A 205 2.50 16.12 -5.84
N GLY A 206 3.10 16.72 -6.87
CA GLY A 206 3.38 16.05 -8.13
C GLY A 206 4.32 14.85 -7.99
N ALA A 207 5.42 15.01 -7.25
CA ALA A 207 6.37 13.93 -6.97
C ALA A 207 5.77 12.84 -6.07
N MET A 208 4.97 13.21 -5.07
CA MET A 208 4.25 12.26 -4.20
C MET A 208 3.25 11.42 -5.01
N CYS A 209 2.49 12.03 -5.90
CA CYS A 209 1.58 11.31 -6.79
C CYS A 209 2.34 10.35 -7.73
N ALA A 210 3.53 10.75 -8.20
CA ALA A 210 4.41 9.88 -8.99
C ALA A 210 4.88 8.66 -8.19
N ALA A 211 5.27 8.85 -6.92
CA ALA A 211 5.60 7.74 -6.01
C ALA A 211 4.40 6.85 -5.71
N ALA A 212 3.23 7.43 -5.52
CA ALA A 212 1.99 6.68 -5.30
C ALA A 212 1.63 5.79 -6.50
N ASN A 213 1.77 6.32 -7.71
CA ASN A 213 1.56 5.56 -8.94
C ASN A 213 2.56 4.40 -9.09
N PHE A 214 3.83 4.65 -8.76
CA PHE A 214 4.84 3.59 -8.75
C PHE A 214 4.46 2.47 -7.77
N ALA A 215 3.96 2.80 -6.58
CA ALA A 215 3.52 1.81 -5.59
C ALA A 215 2.32 0.99 -6.06
N TYR A 216 1.31 1.61 -6.70
CA TYR A 216 0.20 0.88 -7.31
C TYR A 216 0.67 -0.09 -8.40
N ALA A 217 1.60 0.35 -9.27
CA ALA A 217 2.20 -0.52 -10.28
C ALA A 217 2.99 -1.66 -9.62
N ASN A 218 3.75 -1.38 -8.56
CA ASN A 218 4.53 -2.39 -7.84
C ASN A 218 3.63 -3.48 -7.25
N ARG A 219 2.60 -3.12 -6.49
CA ARG A 219 1.63 -4.10 -5.94
C ARG A 219 0.90 -4.87 -7.05
N GLN A 220 0.67 -4.25 -8.20
CA GLN A 220 0.07 -4.93 -9.34
C GLN A 220 1.00 -5.99 -9.94
N VAL A 221 2.29 -5.68 -10.11
CA VAL A 221 3.28 -6.66 -10.57
C VAL A 221 3.41 -7.81 -9.57
N LEU A 222 3.45 -7.50 -8.27
CA LEU A 222 3.47 -8.54 -7.22
C LEU A 222 2.22 -9.44 -7.27
N ALA A 223 1.04 -8.86 -7.47
CA ALA A 223 -0.20 -9.65 -7.64
C ALA A 223 -0.15 -10.58 -8.85
N HIS A 224 0.45 -10.14 -9.95
CA HIS A 224 0.68 -10.98 -11.12
C HIS A 224 1.62 -12.15 -10.77
N ARG A 225 2.73 -11.90 -10.09
CA ARG A 225 3.68 -12.94 -9.65
C ARG A 225 3.04 -13.95 -8.68
N VAL A 226 2.17 -13.50 -7.80
CA VAL A 226 1.38 -14.40 -6.94
C VAL A 226 0.53 -15.33 -7.81
N ARG A 227 -0.17 -14.81 -8.81
CA ARG A 227 -0.98 -15.63 -9.72
C ARG A 227 -0.13 -16.63 -10.51
N GLU A 228 1.06 -16.23 -10.97
CA GLU A 228 2.00 -17.13 -11.64
C GLU A 228 2.44 -18.29 -10.72
N ALA A 229 2.81 -18.01 -9.47
CA ALA A 229 3.19 -19.03 -8.51
C ALA A 229 2.06 -20.03 -8.23
N PHE A 230 0.82 -19.55 -8.10
CA PHE A 230 -0.34 -20.42 -7.94
C PHE A 230 -0.65 -21.25 -9.19
N ASN A 231 -0.42 -20.70 -10.38
CA ASN A 231 -0.57 -21.45 -11.64
C ASN A 231 0.45 -22.60 -11.72
N GLU A 232 1.68 -22.36 -11.28
CA GLU A 232 2.76 -23.34 -11.31
C GLU A 232 2.52 -24.46 -10.30
N VAL A 233 2.18 -24.12 -9.05
CA VAL A 233 2.08 -25.10 -7.95
C VAL A 233 0.73 -25.83 -7.92
N LEU A 234 -0.36 -25.19 -8.36
CA LEU A 234 -1.73 -25.69 -8.29
C LEU A 234 -2.40 -25.83 -9.66
N ASP A 235 -1.67 -26.29 -10.67
CA ASP A 235 -2.18 -26.66 -12.00
C ASP A 235 -3.13 -25.61 -12.64
N GLY A 236 -2.70 -24.35 -12.69
CA GLY A 236 -3.44 -23.29 -13.35
C GLY A 236 -4.48 -22.57 -12.48
N GLN A 237 -4.53 -22.81 -11.18
CA GLN A 237 -5.50 -22.17 -10.29
C GLN A 237 -5.19 -20.69 -9.97
N GLY A 238 -4.08 -20.13 -10.43
CA GLY A 238 -3.78 -18.70 -10.28
C GLY A 238 -4.79 -17.78 -10.95
N GLU A 239 -5.43 -18.22 -12.03
CA GLU A 239 -6.51 -17.50 -12.71
C GLU A 239 -7.77 -17.31 -11.82
N ALA A 240 -7.92 -18.13 -10.78
CA ALA A 240 -9.00 -18.00 -9.80
C ALA A 240 -8.82 -16.80 -8.86
N PHE A 241 -7.61 -16.20 -8.80
CA PHE A 241 -7.33 -15.06 -7.93
C PHE A 241 -7.73 -13.72 -8.56
N HIS A 242 -8.67 -13.04 -7.95
CA HIS A 242 -9.14 -11.71 -8.33
C HIS A 242 -8.79 -10.68 -7.27
N THR A 243 -8.62 -9.42 -7.64
CA THR A 243 -8.42 -8.34 -6.66
C THR A 243 -9.71 -8.10 -5.87
N VAL A 244 -9.65 -8.22 -4.56
CA VAL A 244 -10.70 -7.76 -3.66
C VAL A 244 -10.62 -6.25 -3.51
N TYR A 245 -9.48 -5.74 -3.04
CA TYR A 245 -9.22 -4.31 -2.96
C TYR A 245 -7.72 -4.01 -2.87
N ASP A 246 -7.35 -2.78 -3.26
CA ASP A 246 -6.01 -2.20 -3.05
C ASP A 246 -6.17 -0.83 -2.41
N VAL A 247 -5.61 -0.62 -1.22
CA VAL A 247 -5.73 0.61 -0.45
C VAL A 247 -4.38 1.04 0.13
N ALA A 248 -4.08 2.35 0.00
CA ALA A 248 -2.90 2.96 0.62
C ALA A 248 -3.15 3.32 2.08
N HIS A 249 -2.07 3.39 2.89
CA HIS A 249 -2.14 3.91 4.25
C HIS A 249 -1.08 4.99 4.57
N ASN A 250 -0.29 5.40 3.54
CA ASN A 250 0.67 6.51 3.58
C ASN A 250 0.46 7.40 2.35
N LEU A 251 -0.51 8.29 2.40
CA LEU A 251 -0.86 9.14 1.27
C LEU A 251 -1.43 10.48 1.73
N GLY A 252 -1.15 11.54 0.98
CA GLY A 252 -1.78 12.85 1.14
C GLY A 252 -2.78 13.11 0.02
N GLN A 253 -4.01 13.53 0.36
CA GLN A 253 -5.05 13.79 -0.62
C GLN A 253 -5.87 15.02 -0.28
N ILE A 254 -6.36 15.74 -1.32
CA ILE A 254 -7.33 16.81 -1.15
C ILE A 254 -8.72 16.20 -1.16
N GLU A 255 -9.43 16.37 -0.05
CA GLU A 255 -10.72 15.75 0.18
C GLU A 255 -11.76 16.77 0.67
N MET A 256 -13.03 16.47 0.48
CA MET A 256 -14.13 17.28 1.01
C MET A 256 -14.62 16.65 2.32
N HIS A 257 -14.56 17.40 3.40
CA HIS A 257 -15.05 16.97 4.72
C HIS A 257 -16.02 17.96 5.32
N GLN A 258 -16.90 17.46 6.18
CA GLN A 258 -17.77 18.32 6.98
C GLN A 258 -17.06 18.64 8.31
N VAL A 259 -16.75 19.93 8.51
CA VAL A 259 -16.11 20.43 9.73
C VAL A 259 -16.99 21.53 10.30
N GLU A 260 -17.42 21.40 11.55
CA GLU A 260 -18.32 22.37 12.22
C GLU A 260 -19.57 22.70 11.39
N GLY A 261 -20.17 21.69 10.77
CA GLY A 261 -21.37 21.85 9.93
C GLY A 261 -21.15 22.45 8.54
N ARG A 262 -19.89 22.70 8.13
CA ARG A 262 -19.53 23.26 6.82
C ARG A 262 -18.73 22.28 5.98
N HIS A 263 -19.00 22.23 4.68
CA HIS A 263 -18.16 21.50 3.73
C HIS A 263 -16.88 22.26 3.45
N ILE A 264 -15.75 21.67 3.82
CA ILE A 264 -14.42 22.29 3.70
C ILE A 264 -13.51 21.31 2.91
N ARG A 265 -12.77 21.87 1.95
CA ARG A 265 -11.66 21.14 1.31
C ARG A 265 -10.50 21.08 2.29
N CYS A 266 -10.03 19.85 2.55
CA CYS A 266 -8.90 19.59 3.43
C CYS A 266 -7.83 18.84 2.65
N TYR A 267 -6.57 19.11 2.96
CA TYR A 267 -5.48 18.20 2.61
C TYR A 267 -5.30 17.24 3.79
N VAL A 268 -5.58 15.98 3.56
CA VAL A 268 -5.56 14.94 4.60
C VAL A 268 -4.27 14.14 4.46
N HIS A 269 -3.39 14.26 5.46
CA HIS A 269 -2.18 13.45 5.58
C HIS A 269 -2.52 12.16 6.29
N ARG A 270 -2.30 11.01 5.66
CA ARG A 270 -2.40 9.69 6.25
C ARG A 270 -1.02 9.05 6.35
N LYS A 271 -0.66 8.61 7.56
CA LYS A 271 0.55 7.85 7.86
C LYS A 271 0.17 6.72 8.79
N GLY A 272 0.26 5.48 8.31
CA GLY A 272 -0.24 4.33 9.04
C GLY A 272 -1.77 4.35 9.23
N ALA A 273 -2.48 4.98 8.30
CA ALA A 273 -3.94 5.08 8.30
C ALA A 273 -4.48 4.94 6.87
N ALA A 274 -5.36 3.98 6.66
CA ALA A 274 -6.02 3.78 5.37
C ALA A 274 -7.21 4.74 5.21
N ARG A 275 -7.53 5.11 3.96
CA ARG A 275 -8.78 5.80 3.66
C ARG A 275 -9.96 4.87 3.91
N ALA A 276 -10.99 5.38 4.56
CA ALA A 276 -12.17 4.64 5.00
C ALA A 276 -13.45 5.46 4.76
N PHE A 277 -13.80 5.65 3.50
CA PHE A 277 -14.97 6.41 3.10
C PHE A 277 -16.26 5.59 3.26
N GLY A 278 -17.24 6.17 3.94
CA GLY A 278 -18.54 5.55 4.15
C GLY A 278 -19.39 5.46 2.87
N PRO A 279 -20.45 4.63 2.86
CA PRO A 279 -21.31 4.41 1.70
C PRO A 279 -21.82 5.71 1.06
N GLY A 280 -21.75 5.77 -0.27
CA GLY A 280 -22.20 6.91 -1.07
C GLY A 280 -21.23 8.09 -1.15
N THR A 281 -20.08 8.05 -0.46
CA THR A 281 -19.07 9.10 -0.56
C THR A 281 -18.42 9.06 -1.96
N PRO A 282 -18.24 10.23 -2.62
CA PRO A 282 -17.48 10.29 -3.87
C PRO A 282 -16.04 9.75 -3.72
N GLY A 283 -15.50 9.14 -4.77
CA GLY A 283 -14.15 8.56 -4.77
C GLY A 283 -14.09 7.09 -4.34
N ILE A 284 -15.20 6.50 -3.87
CA ILE A 284 -15.26 5.05 -3.67
C ILE A 284 -15.40 4.35 -5.03
N SER A 285 -14.60 3.31 -5.27
CA SER A 285 -14.67 2.49 -6.46
C SER A 285 -16.06 1.87 -6.66
N LEU A 286 -16.46 1.72 -7.91
CA LEU A 286 -17.84 1.39 -8.29
C LEU A 286 -18.42 0.16 -7.57
N PRO A 287 -17.70 -0.98 -7.42
CA PRO A 287 -18.24 -2.16 -6.75
C PRO A 287 -18.60 -1.92 -5.28
N TYR A 288 -17.95 -0.96 -4.62
CA TYR A 288 -18.10 -0.71 -3.18
C TYR A 288 -18.88 0.57 -2.84
N ARG A 289 -19.35 1.30 -3.83
CA ARG A 289 -20.02 2.60 -3.62
C ARG A 289 -21.21 2.52 -2.67
N ALA A 290 -21.99 1.45 -2.74
CA ALA A 290 -23.14 1.25 -1.87
C ALA A 290 -22.80 0.64 -0.50
N LEU A 291 -21.66 -0.06 -0.39
CA LEU A 291 -21.25 -0.78 0.81
C LEU A 291 -20.35 0.07 1.74
N GLY A 292 -19.64 1.02 1.18
CA GLY A 292 -18.49 1.68 1.80
C GLY A 292 -17.16 1.11 1.34
N GLN A 293 -16.10 1.87 1.51
CA GLN A 293 -14.76 1.49 1.09
C GLN A 293 -14.24 0.32 1.93
N PRO A 294 -13.69 -0.74 1.31
CA PRO A 294 -13.00 -1.79 2.04
C PRO A 294 -11.76 -1.25 2.77
N VAL A 295 -11.56 -1.69 4.00
CA VAL A 295 -10.39 -1.41 4.83
C VAL A 295 -9.72 -2.73 5.14
N LEU A 296 -8.47 -2.85 4.74
CA LEU A 296 -7.66 -4.06 4.93
C LEU A 296 -6.76 -3.84 6.16
N VAL A 297 -6.90 -4.69 7.17
CA VAL A 297 -6.20 -4.57 8.45
C VAL A 297 -5.41 -5.85 8.70
N PRO A 298 -4.14 -5.91 8.24
CA PRO A 298 -3.25 -7.02 8.57
C PRO A 298 -3.08 -7.20 10.07
N GLY A 299 -3.14 -8.45 10.51
CA GLY A 299 -2.70 -8.86 11.86
C GLY A 299 -1.18 -8.88 11.97
N SER A 300 -0.65 -9.25 13.14
CA SER A 300 0.72 -9.70 13.29
C SER A 300 0.84 -11.16 12.83
N MET A 301 2.07 -11.64 12.58
CA MET A 301 2.28 -13.05 12.20
C MET A 301 1.63 -14.00 13.21
N GLY A 302 0.87 -14.98 12.73
CA GLY A 302 0.11 -15.90 13.57
C GLY A 302 -1.25 -15.37 14.08
N GLU A 303 -1.59 -14.10 13.81
CA GLU A 303 -2.85 -13.48 14.21
C GLU A 303 -3.76 -13.24 13.01
N ALA A 304 -5.08 -13.15 13.26
CA ALA A 304 -6.05 -12.92 12.20
C ALA A 304 -5.93 -11.54 11.57
N SER A 305 -6.01 -11.49 10.24
CA SER A 305 -6.21 -10.26 9.46
C SER A 305 -7.71 -10.01 9.23
N TRP A 306 -8.09 -8.74 9.02
CA TRP A 306 -9.48 -8.34 8.93
C TRP A 306 -9.77 -7.55 7.65
N VAL A 307 -10.89 -7.89 7.02
CA VAL A 307 -11.48 -7.09 5.93
C VAL A 307 -12.72 -6.40 6.48
N LEU A 308 -12.65 -5.09 6.61
CA LEU A 308 -13.71 -4.25 7.17
C LEU A 308 -14.36 -3.41 6.08
N LEU A 309 -15.54 -2.85 6.38
CA LEU A 309 -16.20 -1.85 5.56
C LEU A 309 -16.30 -0.54 6.33
N ALA A 310 -15.91 0.55 5.69
CA ALA A 310 -16.04 1.88 6.24
C ALA A 310 -17.53 2.27 6.42
N LYS A 311 -17.85 2.90 7.53
CA LYS A 311 -19.17 3.45 7.83
C LYS A 311 -19.20 4.96 7.59
N ARG A 312 -20.39 5.56 7.52
CA ARG A 312 -20.55 7.01 7.32
C ARG A 312 -19.92 7.82 8.44
N GLU A 313 -19.98 7.30 9.66
CA GLU A 313 -19.43 7.94 10.85
C GLU A 313 -17.91 8.16 10.78
N SER A 314 -17.17 7.37 10.00
CA SER A 314 -15.74 7.57 9.80
C SER A 314 -15.41 8.94 9.20
N MET A 315 -16.31 9.48 8.36
CA MET A 315 -16.11 10.79 7.74
C MET A 315 -16.12 11.93 8.77
N GLU A 316 -16.90 11.79 9.84
CA GLU A 316 -17.06 12.79 10.91
C GLU A 316 -15.98 12.61 12.00
N ILE A 317 -15.70 11.36 12.38
CA ILE A 317 -14.85 11.04 13.54
C ILE A 317 -13.35 11.11 13.18
N SER A 318 -12.98 10.67 11.98
CA SER A 318 -11.57 10.43 11.62
C SER A 318 -11.17 10.97 10.24
N PHE A 319 -11.91 11.91 9.67
CA PHE A 319 -11.70 12.34 8.28
C PHE A 319 -11.67 11.16 7.31
N GLY A 320 -12.62 10.22 7.43
CA GLY A 320 -12.69 9.05 6.59
C GLY A 320 -11.41 8.21 6.63
N SER A 321 -10.88 7.93 7.83
CA SER A 321 -9.66 7.17 8.02
C SER A 321 -9.86 6.04 9.03
N ALA A 322 -9.11 4.94 8.85
CA ALA A 322 -9.07 3.79 9.76
C ALA A 322 -7.61 3.34 10.00
N CYS A 323 -7.40 2.52 11.02
CA CYS A 323 -6.09 1.87 11.23
C CYS A 323 -5.71 1.00 10.01
N HIS A 324 -4.40 0.82 9.81
CA HIS A 324 -3.88 0.06 8.66
C HIS A 324 -3.39 -1.35 9.02
N GLY A 325 -3.36 -1.71 10.29
CA GLY A 325 -2.83 -2.99 10.77
C GLY A 325 -2.67 -3.00 12.28
N ALA A 326 -2.15 -4.12 12.80
CA ALA A 326 -1.93 -4.33 14.23
C ALA A 326 -0.90 -3.36 14.85
N GLY A 327 0.01 -2.82 14.02
CA GLY A 327 1.10 -1.98 14.50
C GLY A 327 2.20 -2.78 15.20
N ARG A 328 3.04 -2.10 15.98
CA ARG A 328 4.16 -2.69 16.72
C ARG A 328 4.13 -2.23 18.17
N THR A 329 4.50 -3.12 19.06
CA THR A 329 4.68 -2.80 20.48
C THR A 329 6.07 -2.23 20.76
N MET A 330 7.09 -2.57 19.95
CA MET A 330 8.48 -2.14 20.08
C MET A 330 9.08 -1.72 18.75
N SER A 331 10.05 -0.80 18.77
CA SER A 331 10.83 -0.47 17.58
C SER A 331 11.83 -1.58 17.22
N ARG A 332 12.26 -1.65 15.95
CA ARG A 332 13.30 -2.60 15.52
C ARG A 332 14.60 -2.45 16.31
N HIS A 333 14.97 -1.21 16.63
CA HIS A 333 16.17 -0.90 17.39
C HIS A 333 16.09 -1.47 18.81
N GLU A 334 14.94 -1.40 19.46
CA GLU A 334 14.72 -1.99 20.77
C GLU A 334 14.80 -3.52 20.72
N VAL A 335 14.18 -4.15 19.72
CA VAL A 335 14.22 -5.60 19.52
C VAL A 335 15.65 -6.09 19.26
N SER A 336 16.41 -5.40 18.39
CA SER A 336 17.80 -5.78 18.09
C SER A 336 18.76 -5.64 19.29
N HIS A 337 18.41 -4.82 20.29
CA HIS A 337 19.23 -4.63 21.49
C HIS A 337 18.86 -5.55 22.65
N GLN A 338 17.68 -6.16 22.65
CA GLN A 338 17.24 -7.03 23.74
C GLN A 338 17.83 -8.46 23.71
N GLY A 339 18.59 -8.83 22.67
CA GLY A 339 19.26 -10.12 22.53
C GLY A 339 18.28 -11.29 22.45
N ALA A 340 18.52 -12.20 21.49
CA ALA A 340 17.87 -13.48 21.28
C ALA A 340 16.38 -13.53 21.75
N VAL A 341 15.51 -12.98 20.95
CA VAL A 341 14.12 -13.42 20.90
C VAL A 341 14.17 -14.92 20.58
N SER A 342 13.38 -15.73 21.29
CA SER A 342 13.04 -17.11 20.91
C SER A 342 12.92 -17.21 19.38
N PRO A 343 13.44 -18.24 18.73
CA PRO A 343 13.36 -18.30 17.27
C PRO A 343 11.89 -18.20 16.87
N VAL A 344 11.54 -17.04 16.32
CA VAL A 344 10.19 -16.75 15.83
C VAL A 344 9.73 -17.83 14.87
N ASP A 345 10.68 -18.41 14.14
CA ASP A 345 10.45 -19.52 13.21
C ASP A 345 9.89 -20.75 13.92
N GLU A 346 10.42 -21.15 15.11
CA GLU A 346 9.91 -22.30 15.87
C GLU A 346 8.49 -22.07 16.43
N GLU A 347 8.18 -20.81 16.83
CA GLU A 347 6.83 -20.47 17.32
C GLU A 347 5.80 -20.49 16.18
N LEU A 348 6.19 -20.10 14.98
CA LEU A 348 5.32 -20.09 13.81
C LEU A 348 5.16 -21.48 13.19
N GLU A 349 6.23 -22.28 13.13
CA GLU A 349 6.15 -23.69 12.74
C GLU A 349 5.19 -24.47 13.65
N ALA A 350 5.18 -24.17 14.96
CA ALA A 350 4.25 -24.78 15.90
C ALA A 350 2.77 -24.38 15.67
N GLN A 351 2.53 -23.35 14.87
CA GLN A 351 1.20 -22.88 14.42
C GLN A 351 0.89 -23.27 12.97
N ASP A 352 1.65 -24.20 12.38
CA ASP A 352 1.55 -24.61 10.97
C ASP A 352 1.75 -23.44 9.97
N VAL A 353 2.57 -22.44 10.32
CA VAL A 353 2.91 -21.30 9.45
C VAL A 353 4.26 -21.52 8.78
N SER A 354 4.27 -21.66 7.46
CA SER A 354 5.48 -21.75 6.65
C SER A 354 6.01 -20.36 6.29
N ILE A 355 7.27 -20.08 6.60
CA ILE A 355 7.90 -18.76 6.41
C ILE A 355 9.09 -18.82 5.44
N ARG A 356 9.23 -17.78 4.62
CA ARG A 356 10.43 -17.47 3.84
C ARG A 356 10.80 -16.00 4.04
N SER A 357 12.04 -15.73 4.38
CA SER A 357 12.49 -14.35 4.61
C SER A 357 13.68 -13.98 3.73
N GLY A 358 13.76 -12.73 3.32
CA GLY A 358 14.83 -12.19 2.48
C GLY A 358 15.98 -11.51 3.26
N GLY A 359 16.31 -11.99 4.46
CA GLY A 359 17.42 -11.47 5.29
C GLY A 359 17.09 -10.22 6.11
#